data_ec6e126016ee32def3a58f1199d7fdcd
#
_entry.id   ec6e126016ee32def3a58f1199d7fdcd
#
_cell.length_a   1.000
_cell.length_b   1.000
_cell.length_c   1.000
_cell.angle_alpha   90.00
_cell.angle_beta   90.00
_cell.angle_gamma   90.00
#
_symmetry.space_group_name_H-M   'P 1'
#
loop_
_entity.id
_entity.type
_entity.pdbx_description
1 polymer ?
#
loop_
_entity_poly.entity_id
_entity_poly.type
_entity_poly.pdbx_seq_one_letter_code
_entity_poly.pdbx_strand_id
1 'polypeptide(L)'
;MKASRSMVLSMRLPMGSGKRLKRMANRHGWTPSDASARLVEEGLRRSEFAFIDFRDSAVGRQAYVQGSSLAVWEVMLLVRSYKGDAPAVAQHLRWPQRKVQAAINYAEAFPEEIQEALSDNDSVAFETLKRMAPQAVDFVCRKASVRKLSPLPLGGESGPRRRFHQPARDG
;
A
#
# COMPACT_ATOMS: atom_id res chain seq x y z
N MET A 1 -19.65 1.19 -23.48
CA MET A 1 -18.31 0.55 -23.53
C MET A 1 -17.61 1.04 -24.79
N LYS A 2 -16.57 1.87 -24.68
CA LYS A 2 -15.74 2.23 -25.84
C LYS A 2 -14.81 1.05 -26.11
N ALA A 3 -14.96 0.42 -27.25
CA ALA A 3 -14.02 -0.61 -27.69
C ALA A 3 -12.60 -0.02 -27.74
N SER A 4 -11.72 -0.53 -26.88
CA SER A 4 -10.30 -0.17 -26.90
C SER A 4 -9.73 -0.57 -28.25
N ARG A 5 -9.37 0.41 -29.09
CA ARG A 5 -8.70 0.16 -30.36
C ARG A 5 -7.31 -0.35 -30.07
N SER A 6 -7.07 -1.65 -30.27
CA SER A 6 -5.75 -2.24 -30.15
C SER A 6 -4.90 -1.90 -31.39
N MET A 7 -3.63 -1.57 -31.16
CA MET A 7 -2.63 -1.35 -32.22
C MET A 7 -1.65 -2.52 -32.22
N VAL A 8 -1.35 -3.07 -33.38
CA VAL A 8 -0.34 -4.13 -33.52
C VAL A 8 1.02 -3.50 -33.77
N LEU A 9 1.98 -3.82 -32.87
CA LEU A 9 3.37 -3.43 -33.00
C LEU A 9 4.26 -4.67 -33.17
N SER A 10 5.17 -4.62 -34.14
CA SER A 10 6.18 -5.67 -34.34
C SER A 10 7.53 -5.19 -33.85
N MET A 11 8.18 -5.97 -33.00
CA MET A 11 9.52 -5.65 -32.47
C MET A 11 10.48 -6.82 -32.67
N ARG A 12 11.75 -6.50 -32.94
CA ARG A 12 12.84 -7.47 -32.93
C ARG A 12 13.60 -7.38 -31.61
N LEU A 13 13.74 -8.50 -30.95
CA LEU A 13 14.47 -8.58 -29.67
C LEU A 13 15.82 -9.31 -29.89
N PRO A 14 16.89 -8.89 -29.22
CA PRO A 14 18.08 -9.70 -29.12
C PRO A 14 17.76 -11.10 -28.60
N MET A 15 18.47 -12.14 -29.08
CA MET A 15 18.21 -13.54 -28.75
C MET A 15 18.14 -13.79 -27.22
N GLY A 16 19.05 -13.18 -26.46
CA GLY A 16 19.05 -13.29 -25.00
C GLY A 16 17.79 -12.71 -24.33
N SER A 17 17.31 -11.57 -24.83
CA SER A 17 16.07 -10.94 -24.34
C SER A 17 14.83 -11.76 -24.71
N GLY A 18 14.78 -12.29 -25.93
CA GLY A 18 13.70 -13.17 -26.36
C GLY A 18 13.62 -14.46 -25.53
N LYS A 19 14.75 -15.07 -25.17
CA LYS A 19 14.78 -16.24 -24.27
C LYS A 19 14.30 -15.89 -22.86
N ARG A 20 14.64 -14.73 -22.31
CA ARG A 20 14.17 -14.27 -20.99
C ARG A 20 12.66 -14.00 -21.01
N LEU A 21 12.15 -13.35 -22.05
CA LEU A 21 10.73 -13.10 -22.24
C LEU A 21 9.92 -14.41 -22.28
N LYS A 22 10.36 -15.39 -23.07
CA LYS A 22 9.70 -16.71 -23.13
C LYS A 22 9.67 -17.41 -21.79
N ARG A 23 10.76 -17.37 -21.03
CA ARG A 23 10.80 -17.95 -19.67
C ARG A 23 9.83 -17.27 -18.70
N MET A 24 9.72 -15.93 -18.79
CA MET A 24 8.78 -15.17 -17.99
C MET A 24 7.34 -15.52 -18.36
N ALA A 25 7.02 -15.49 -19.66
CA ALA A 25 5.71 -15.87 -20.17
C ALA A 25 5.28 -17.26 -19.67
N ASN A 26 6.16 -18.26 -19.79
CA ASN A 26 5.88 -19.63 -19.34
C ASN A 26 5.61 -19.71 -17.83
N ARG A 27 6.33 -18.93 -16.99
CA ARG A 27 6.09 -18.92 -15.53
C ARG A 27 4.71 -18.41 -15.16
N HIS A 28 4.18 -17.48 -15.95
CA HIS A 28 2.87 -16.86 -15.72
C HIS A 28 1.73 -17.51 -16.53
N GLY A 29 2.01 -18.54 -17.34
CA GLY A 29 1.01 -19.12 -18.24
C GLY A 29 0.58 -18.18 -19.37
N TRP A 30 1.41 -17.18 -19.70
CA TRP A 30 1.14 -16.20 -20.76
C TRP A 30 1.75 -16.61 -22.09
N THR A 31 1.18 -16.09 -23.18
CA THR A 31 1.88 -16.13 -24.46
C THR A 31 3.05 -15.12 -24.45
N PRO A 32 4.09 -15.34 -25.27
CA PRO A 32 5.16 -14.33 -25.42
C PRO A 32 4.66 -12.95 -25.87
N SER A 33 3.57 -12.93 -26.64
CA SER A 33 2.91 -11.69 -27.09
C SER A 33 2.29 -10.94 -25.92
N ASP A 34 1.51 -11.64 -25.08
CA ASP A 34 0.89 -11.03 -23.89
C ASP A 34 1.93 -10.55 -22.89
N ALA A 35 2.99 -11.33 -22.68
CA ALA A 35 4.10 -10.92 -21.81
C ALA A 35 4.78 -9.65 -22.34
N SER A 36 4.97 -9.55 -23.68
CA SER A 36 5.53 -8.36 -24.30
C SER A 36 4.63 -7.15 -24.09
N ALA A 37 3.34 -7.27 -24.36
CA ALA A 37 2.37 -6.20 -24.21
C ALA A 37 2.31 -5.69 -22.75
N ARG A 38 2.25 -6.60 -21.79
CA ARG A 38 2.26 -6.27 -20.35
C ARG A 38 3.53 -5.55 -19.93
N LEU A 39 4.70 -6.02 -20.34
CA LEU A 39 5.97 -5.39 -19.97
C LEU A 39 6.14 -4.01 -20.60
N VAL A 40 5.65 -3.81 -21.82
CA VAL A 40 5.63 -2.48 -22.47
C VAL A 40 4.72 -1.54 -21.70
N GLU A 41 3.50 -1.97 -21.38
CA GLU A 41 2.53 -1.20 -20.61
C GLU A 41 3.08 -0.81 -19.23
N GLU A 42 3.64 -1.77 -18.48
CA GLU A 42 4.28 -1.50 -17.20
C GLU A 42 5.47 -0.53 -17.32
N GLY A 43 6.24 -0.64 -18.40
CA GLY A 43 7.35 0.27 -18.67
C GLY A 43 6.87 1.70 -18.90
N LEU A 44 5.79 1.88 -19.66
CA LEU A 44 5.14 3.18 -19.89
C LEU A 44 4.60 3.75 -18.57
N ARG A 45 3.83 2.98 -17.82
CA ARG A 45 3.28 3.41 -16.52
C ARG A 45 4.37 3.80 -15.52
N ARG A 46 5.51 3.09 -15.50
CA ARG A 46 6.65 3.48 -14.65
C ARG A 46 7.27 4.81 -15.06
N SER A 47 7.25 5.15 -16.35
CA SER A 47 7.76 6.43 -16.84
C SER A 47 6.79 7.59 -16.57
N GLU A 48 5.49 7.30 -16.49
CA GLU A 48 4.43 8.27 -16.30
C GLU A 48 4.14 8.55 -14.81
N PHE A 49 4.24 7.49 -13.98
CA PHE A 49 3.89 7.56 -12.55
C PHE A 49 5.12 7.39 -11.66
N ALA A 50 5.52 8.47 -11.01
CA ALA A 50 6.59 8.43 -10.02
C ALA A 50 6.24 7.50 -8.86
N PHE A 51 7.22 6.81 -8.29
CA PHE A 51 7.08 5.89 -7.15
C PHE A 51 6.19 4.67 -7.38
N ILE A 52 5.81 4.35 -8.61
CA ILE A 52 5.09 3.12 -8.95
C ILE A 52 6.06 2.08 -9.52
N ASP A 53 5.92 0.83 -9.09
CA ASP A 53 6.65 -0.34 -9.60
C ASP A 53 5.69 -1.51 -9.76
N PHE A 54 6.06 -2.52 -10.56
CA PHE A 54 5.23 -3.71 -10.79
C PHE A 54 5.94 -4.95 -10.29
N ARG A 55 5.24 -5.74 -9.48
CA ARG A 55 5.78 -6.96 -8.88
C ARG A 55 4.79 -8.11 -8.97
N ASP A 56 5.34 -9.31 -8.94
CA ASP A 56 4.55 -10.53 -8.83
C ASP A 56 4.03 -10.66 -7.39
N SER A 57 2.78 -11.01 -7.25
CA SER A 57 2.12 -11.35 -6.00
C SER A 57 1.46 -12.72 -6.09
N ALA A 58 0.90 -13.21 -5.00
CA ALA A 58 0.16 -14.47 -4.98
C ALA A 58 -1.08 -14.48 -5.90
N VAL A 59 -1.65 -13.30 -6.15
CA VAL A 59 -2.84 -13.11 -7.00
C VAL A 59 -2.51 -12.58 -8.40
N GLY A 60 -1.23 -12.57 -8.75
CA GLY A 60 -0.76 -12.08 -10.06
C GLY A 60 0.13 -10.87 -9.94
N ARG A 61 0.34 -10.22 -11.09
CA ARG A 61 1.22 -9.06 -11.18
C ARG A 61 0.46 -7.78 -10.90
N GLN A 62 0.96 -6.97 -9.95
CA GLN A 62 0.25 -5.79 -9.43
C GLN A 62 1.16 -4.57 -9.35
N ALA A 63 0.53 -3.37 -9.30
CA ALA A 63 1.21 -2.12 -9.03
C ALA A 63 1.49 -1.94 -7.52
N TYR A 64 2.73 -1.61 -7.17
CA TYR A 64 3.23 -1.38 -5.82
C TYR A 64 3.80 0.03 -5.66
N VAL A 65 3.76 0.54 -4.44
CA VAL A 65 4.48 1.79 -4.12
C VAL A 65 5.96 1.47 -3.90
N GLN A 66 6.82 2.12 -4.68
CA GLN A 66 8.26 1.88 -4.70
C GLN A 66 8.91 2.05 -3.32
N GLY A 67 9.74 1.07 -2.94
CA GLY A 67 10.40 1.04 -1.63
C GLY A 67 9.46 0.68 -0.47
N SER A 68 8.32 0.05 -0.77
CA SER A 68 7.40 -0.52 0.22
C SER A 68 6.95 -1.93 -0.17
N SER A 69 6.26 -2.62 0.73
CA SER A 69 5.58 -3.88 0.46
C SER A 69 4.10 -3.70 0.08
N LEU A 70 3.59 -2.47 0.10
CA LEU A 70 2.17 -2.19 -0.14
C LEU A 70 1.89 -2.02 -1.64
N ALA A 71 0.87 -2.74 -2.11
CA ALA A 71 0.27 -2.50 -3.42
C ALA A 71 -0.52 -1.17 -3.41
N VAL A 72 -0.74 -0.59 -4.58
CA VAL A 72 -1.48 0.67 -4.70
C VAL A 72 -2.89 0.54 -4.13
N TRP A 73 -3.60 -0.56 -4.40
CA TRP A 73 -4.95 -0.78 -3.89
C TRP A 73 -5.00 -0.85 -2.35
N GLU A 74 -3.96 -1.38 -1.67
CA GLU A 74 -3.86 -1.38 -0.20
C GLU A 74 -3.71 0.04 0.35
N VAL A 75 -2.92 0.87 -0.33
CA VAL A 75 -2.82 2.31 0.02
C VAL A 75 -4.17 2.99 -0.18
N MET A 76 -4.93 2.64 -1.22
CA MET A 76 -6.27 3.20 -1.46
C MET A 76 -7.30 2.77 -0.41
N LEU A 77 -7.18 1.59 0.22
CA LEU A 77 -7.97 1.24 1.40
C LEU A 77 -7.71 2.21 2.56
N LEU A 78 -6.44 2.52 2.82
CA LEU A 78 -6.09 3.51 3.84
C LEU A 78 -6.61 4.90 3.48
N VAL A 79 -6.44 5.35 2.24
CA VAL A 79 -6.97 6.64 1.77
C VAL A 79 -8.49 6.72 2.01
N ARG A 80 -9.24 5.67 1.73
CA ARG A 80 -10.68 5.60 2.01
C ARG A 80 -10.98 5.67 3.51
N SER A 81 -10.23 4.94 4.35
CA SER A 81 -10.43 4.92 5.81
C SER A 81 -10.13 6.28 6.45
N TYR A 82 -9.21 7.04 5.89
CA TYR A 82 -8.86 8.41 6.28
C TYR A 82 -9.67 9.49 5.53
N LYS A 83 -10.76 9.11 4.85
CA LYS A 83 -11.67 10.03 4.13
C LYS A 83 -10.97 10.90 3.09
N GLY A 84 -9.93 10.38 2.45
CA GLY A 84 -9.14 11.10 1.44
C GLY A 84 -8.02 11.98 1.99
N ASP A 85 -7.77 12.00 3.31
CA ASP A 85 -6.72 12.80 3.93
C ASP A 85 -5.33 12.17 3.65
N ALA A 86 -4.73 12.54 2.52
CA ALA A 86 -3.40 12.04 2.12
C ALA A 86 -2.28 12.38 3.12
N PRO A 87 -2.22 13.58 3.74
CA PRO A 87 -1.31 13.87 4.85
C PRO A 87 -1.43 12.91 6.02
N ALA A 88 -2.64 12.60 6.48
CA ALA A 88 -2.88 11.67 7.59
C ALA A 88 -2.44 10.24 7.23
N VAL A 89 -2.71 9.77 6.00
CA VAL A 89 -2.20 8.49 5.49
C VAL A 89 -0.68 8.46 5.45
N ALA A 90 -0.05 9.53 4.98
CA ALA A 90 1.40 9.65 4.92
C ALA A 90 2.04 9.58 6.32
N GLN A 91 1.44 10.23 7.31
CA GLN A 91 1.84 10.15 8.71
C GLN A 91 1.68 8.73 9.28
N HIS A 92 0.54 8.09 9.01
CA HIS A 92 0.26 6.70 9.42
C HIS A 92 1.31 5.73 8.89
N LEU A 93 1.63 5.82 7.60
CA LEU A 93 2.61 4.97 6.93
C LEU A 93 4.07 5.38 7.21
N ARG A 94 4.29 6.53 7.82
CA ARG A 94 5.62 7.17 7.98
C ARG A 94 6.32 7.38 6.64
N TRP A 95 5.54 7.78 5.63
CA TRP A 95 6.02 8.04 4.29
C TRP A 95 6.02 9.53 3.96
N PRO A 96 6.86 9.95 2.99
CA PRO A 96 6.68 11.26 2.36
C PRO A 96 5.29 11.32 1.68
N GLN A 97 4.56 12.43 1.88
CA GLN A 97 3.22 12.63 1.30
C GLN A 97 3.18 12.40 -0.22
N ARG A 98 4.25 12.74 -0.93
CA ARG A 98 4.40 12.51 -2.38
C ARG A 98 4.22 11.06 -2.81
N LYS A 99 4.57 10.08 -1.96
CA LYS A 99 4.33 8.65 -2.27
C LYS A 99 2.86 8.28 -2.20
N VAL A 100 2.13 8.82 -1.21
CA VAL A 100 0.68 8.62 -1.10
C VAL A 100 -0.02 9.30 -2.27
N GLN A 101 0.39 10.52 -2.61
CA GLN A 101 -0.17 11.23 -3.77
C GLN A 101 0.08 10.48 -5.08
N ALA A 102 1.26 9.86 -5.25
CA ALA A 102 1.55 9.05 -6.43
C ALA A 102 0.62 7.83 -6.54
N ALA A 103 0.32 7.16 -5.42
CA ALA A 103 -0.65 6.07 -5.39
C ALA A 103 -2.08 6.54 -5.75
N ILE A 104 -2.48 7.71 -5.25
CA ILE A 104 -3.78 8.32 -5.60
C ILE A 104 -3.84 8.64 -7.10
N ASN A 105 -2.83 9.32 -7.63
CA ASN A 105 -2.78 9.68 -9.06
C ASN A 105 -2.83 8.43 -9.96
N TYR A 106 -2.14 7.35 -9.57
CA TYR A 106 -2.20 6.08 -10.29
C TYR A 106 -3.60 5.47 -10.24
N ALA A 107 -4.22 5.45 -9.07
CA ALA A 107 -5.56 4.91 -8.90
C ALA A 107 -6.64 5.69 -9.67
N GLU A 108 -6.48 7.01 -9.81
CA GLU A 108 -7.34 7.85 -10.63
C GLU A 108 -7.18 7.57 -12.13
N ALA A 109 -5.96 7.24 -12.58
CA ALA A 109 -5.69 6.90 -13.97
C ALA A 109 -6.15 5.48 -14.33
N PHE A 110 -6.12 4.54 -13.37
CA PHE A 110 -6.47 3.12 -13.56
C PHE A 110 -7.53 2.66 -12.56
N PRO A 111 -8.72 3.30 -12.55
CA PRO A 111 -9.75 3.02 -11.54
C PRO A 111 -10.30 1.59 -11.61
N GLU A 112 -10.40 1.01 -12.83
CA GLU A 112 -10.92 -0.34 -13.02
C GLU A 112 -10.00 -1.39 -12.38
N GLU A 113 -8.69 -1.28 -12.57
CA GLU A 113 -7.68 -2.16 -11.98
C GLU A 113 -7.74 -2.13 -10.44
N ILE A 114 -7.83 -0.93 -9.87
CA ILE A 114 -7.89 -0.75 -8.43
C ILE A 114 -9.22 -1.25 -7.86
N GLN A 115 -10.33 -0.99 -8.55
CA GLN A 115 -11.64 -1.44 -8.10
C GLN A 115 -11.75 -2.99 -8.16
N GLU A 116 -11.21 -3.62 -9.19
CA GLU A 116 -11.14 -5.08 -9.30
C GLU A 116 -10.36 -5.68 -8.11
N ALA A 117 -9.15 -5.17 -7.84
CA ALA A 117 -8.34 -5.63 -6.71
C ALA A 117 -9.03 -5.44 -5.35
N LEU A 118 -9.76 -4.34 -5.17
CA LEU A 118 -10.54 -4.08 -3.96
C LEU A 118 -11.72 -5.04 -3.83
N SER A 119 -12.43 -5.30 -4.94
CA SER A 119 -13.55 -6.24 -4.98
C SER A 119 -13.10 -7.67 -4.68
N ASP A 120 -11.96 -8.09 -5.24
CA ASP A 120 -11.37 -9.40 -4.99
C ASP A 120 -11.01 -9.56 -3.51
N ASN A 121 -10.42 -8.52 -2.91
CA ASN A 121 -10.12 -8.51 -1.49
C ASN A 121 -11.39 -8.61 -0.62
N ASP A 122 -12.44 -7.88 -0.98
CA ASP A 122 -13.70 -7.88 -0.23
C ASP A 122 -14.50 -9.19 -0.42
N SER A 123 -14.28 -9.90 -1.54
CA SER A 123 -14.95 -11.17 -1.85
C SER A 123 -14.47 -12.34 -1.00
N VAL A 124 -13.28 -12.22 -0.39
CA VAL A 124 -12.74 -13.23 0.54
C VAL A 124 -13.42 -13.06 1.89
N ALA A 125 -14.63 -13.63 2.02
CA ALA A 125 -15.36 -13.62 3.28
C ALA A 125 -14.52 -14.28 4.39
N PHE A 126 -14.56 -13.71 5.62
CA PHE A 126 -13.85 -14.22 6.79
C PHE A 126 -14.07 -15.73 7.01
N GLU A 127 -15.26 -16.23 6.74
CA GLU A 127 -15.58 -17.68 6.80
C GLU A 127 -14.74 -18.52 5.84
N THR A 128 -14.42 -17.98 4.65
CA THR A 128 -13.53 -18.66 3.70
C THR A 128 -12.09 -18.64 4.22
N LEU A 129 -11.62 -17.52 4.75
CA LEU A 129 -10.30 -17.42 5.39
C LEU A 129 -10.18 -18.38 6.57
N LYS A 130 -11.22 -18.51 7.40
CA LYS A 130 -11.25 -19.43 8.53
C LYS A 130 -11.18 -20.90 8.13
N ARG A 131 -11.76 -21.26 6.97
CA ARG A 131 -11.63 -22.61 6.40
C ARG A 131 -10.22 -22.92 5.90
N MET A 132 -9.55 -21.92 5.31
CA MET A 132 -8.19 -22.05 4.79
C MET A 132 -7.12 -21.93 5.88
N ALA A 133 -7.40 -21.14 6.91
CA ALA A 133 -6.53 -20.88 8.06
C ALA A 133 -7.34 -20.94 9.36
N PRO A 134 -7.53 -22.14 9.95
CA PRO A 134 -8.36 -22.33 11.16
C PRO A 134 -7.93 -21.48 12.36
N GLN A 135 -6.68 -21.04 12.39
CA GLN A 135 -6.13 -20.15 13.41
C GLN A 135 -6.47 -18.66 13.18
N ALA A 136 -7.13 -18.31 12.08
CA ALA A 136 -7.53 -16.93 11.83
C ALA A 136 -8.57 -16.47 12.85
N VAL A 137 -8.32 -15.32 13.47
CA VAL A 137 -9.21 -14.71 14.46
C VAL A 137 -9.66 -13.35 13.93
N ASP A 138 -10.96 -13.10 14.00
CA ASP A 138 -11.53 -11.81 13.64
C ASP A 138 -11.28 -10.79 14.75
N PHE A 139 -10.45 -9.80 14.50
CA PHE A 139 -10.24 -8.67 15.39
C PHE A 139 -11.22 -7.55 15.04
N VAL A 140 -12.39 -7.58 15.64
CA VAL A 140 -13.31 -6.44 15.56
C VAL A 140 -12.69 -5.27 16.35
N CYS A 141 -12.07 -4.33 15.63
CA CYS A 141 -11.70 -3.04 16.21
C CYS A 141 -12.99 -2.30 16.63
N ARG A 142 -13.43 -2.51 17.86
CA ARG A 142 -14.43 -1.60 18.47
C ARG A 142 -13.79 -0.22 18.48
N LYS A 143 -14.39 0.73 17.76
CA LYS A 143 -14.05 2.15 17.91
C LYS A 143 -14.03 2.44 19.41
N ALA A 144 -12.82 2.71 19.94
CA ALA A 144 -12.69 3.14 21.32
C ALA A 144 -13.54 4.39 21.44
N SER A 145 -14.61 4.30 22.24
CA SER A 145 -15.40 5.44 22.65
C SER A 145 -14.43 6.39 23.32
N VAL A 146 -14.18 7.54 22.73
CA VAL A 146 -13.36 8.59 23.34
C VAL A 146 -14.10 8.98 24.63
N ARG A 147 -13.73 8.36 25.74
CA ARG A 147 -14.14 8.87 27.04
C ARG A 147 -13.54 10.25 27.14
N LYS A 148 -14.41 11.28 27.16
CA LYS A 148 -14.02 12.63 27.56
C LYS A 148 -13.24 12.48 28.86
N LEU A 149 -11.93 12.69 28.79
CA LEU A 149 -11.12 12.90 29.97
C LEU A 149 -11.65 14.19 30.59
N SER A 150 -12.34 14.05 31.71
CA SER A 150 -12.67 15.20 32.57
C SER A 150 -11.37 15.88 32.95
N PRO A 151 -11.28 17.22 32.91
CA PRO A 151 -10.09 17.91 33.33
C PRO A 151 -9.82 17.60 34.81
N LEU A 152 -8.59 17.22 35.13
CA LEU A 152 -8.12 17.04 36.49
C LEU A 152 -8.34 18.33 37.27
N PRO A 153 -8.86 18.28 38.50
CA PRO A 153 -8.98 19.46 39.34
C PRO A 153 -7.57 20.01 39.66
N LEU A 154 -7.37 21.28 39.37
CA LEU A 154 -6.20 22.05 39.83
C LEU A 154 -6.30 22.16 41.36
N GLY A 155 -5.77 21.18 42.07
CA GLY A 155 -5.56 21.24 43.51
C GLY A 155 -4.24 21.95 43.78
N GLY A 156 -4.31 23.22 44.15
CA GLY A 156 -3.21 23.89 44.78
C GLY A 156 -3.07 23.40 46.22
N GLU A 157 -1.88 22.95 46.57
CA GLU A 157 -1.42 23.01 47.98
C GLU A 157 0.10 23.04 47.97
N SER A 158 0.59 24.14 48.49
CA SER A 158 1.97 24.45 48.80
C SER A 158 2.46 23.58 49.97
N GLY A 159 3.31 22.59 49.69
CA GLY A 159 4.05 21.83 50.68
C GLY A 159 5.52 22.26 50.76
N PRO A 160 6.17 22.19 51.95
CA PRO A 160 7.42 22.90 52.21
C PRO A 160 8.63 22.32 51.51
N ARG A 161 9.47 23.22 51.01
CA ARG A 161 10.76 22.94 50.36
C ARG A 161 11.70 22.20 51.32
N ARG A 162 12.04 20.95 51.06
CA ARG A 162 13.16 20.26 51.70
C ARG A 162 14.46 20.74 51.10
N ARG A 163 15.32 21.37 51.94
CA ARG A 163 16.71 21.72 51.62
C ARG A 163 17.52 20.45 51.39
N PHE A 164 18.11 20.30 50.22
CA PHE A 164 19.17 19.32 50.02
C PHE A 164 20.46 19.83 50.63
N HIS A 165 20.98 19.09 51.57
CA HIS A 165 22.33 19.26 52.10
C HIS A 165 23.33 18.72 51.03
N GLN A 166 24.26 19.60 50.60
CA GLN A 166 25.47 19.19 49.92
C GLN A 166 26.48 18.67 50.95
N PRO A 167 27.13 17.51 50.73
CA PRO A 167 28.30 17.16 51.52
C PRO A 167 29.53 17.93 51.05
N ALA A 168 30.28 18.45 52.02
CA ALA A 168 31.56 19.18 51.84
C ALA A 168 32.60 18.23 51.21
N ARG A 169 33.37 18.79 50.27
CA ARG A 169 34.65 18.19 49.82
C ARG A 169 35.72 18.65 50.82
N ASP A 170 36.30 17.72 51.55
CA ASP A 170 37.54 17.88 52.26
C ASP A 170 38.66 17.17 51.52
N GLY A 171 39.86 17.83 51.42
CA GLY A 171 41.18 17.27 51.20
C GLY A 171 41.70 17.25 49.76
#